data_1406280eaa5d95137764131709b48254
#
_entry.id   1406280eaa5d95137764131709b48254
#
_cell.length_a   1.000
_cell.length_b   1.000
_cell.length_c   1.000
_cell.angle_alpha   90.00
_cell.angle_beta   90.00
_cell.angle_gamma   90.00
#
_symmetry.space_group_name_H-M   'P 1'
#
loop_
_entity.id
_entity.type
_entity.pdbx_description
1 polymer ?
#
loop_
_entity_poly.entity_id
_entity_poly.type
_entity_poly.pdbx_seq_one_letter_code
_entity_poly.pdbx_strand_id
1 'polypeptide(L)'
;SRLKHDAGFPADAIHYCLREAGIDLSELSAVVFYDKPLLKFERLLETYLAHAPRGFRSFLMAMPVWLKEKLYLKTVLRRELRALAGLDPKAPLPKLLFSQHHQAHAASAFYASPYQEAAVICLDGVGEWATSSIWHGQGNQLRPLAELHFPHSLGLLYSAFTYYCGFKVNSGEYKLMGLAPYGEPKYVDVIYRELITVREDGSFALNMRYFAYPVGSRMINQRFAALFGAPPLTADAEPSQLYLDIAASIQQVTEEIVLKIARYAQQLTGASKLCLAGGVALNCVANGRLLREGPFQELWIQPAAGDAGGALLAQAFDKCFVTVVNNGGMPIEHQAPCNIPAHAA
;
A
#
# COMPACT_ATOMS: atom_id res chain seq x y z
N SER A 1 4.57 20.56 2.38
CA SER A 1 3.29 21.24 2.60
C SER A 1 2.67 20.79 3.90
N ARG A 2 2.20 20.74 4.76
CA ARG A 2 1.46 20.15 5.91
C ARG A 2 0.01 19.81 5.54
N LEU A 3 -0.29 19.70 4.25
CA LEU A 3 -1.62 19.33 3.77
C LEU A 3 -1.72 17.80 3.67
N LYS A 4 -2.74 17.23 4.33
CA LYS A 4 -3.06 15.80 4.21
C LYS A 4 -3.52 15.50 2.78
N HIS A 5 -3.00 14.43 2.18
CA HIS A 5 -3.31 14.02 0.81
C HIS A 5 -2.98 15.08 -0.27
N ASP A 6 -1.91 15.86 -0.04
CA ASP A 6 -1.39 16.77 -1.03
C ASP A 6 -0.89 16.01 -2.26
N ALA A 7 -1.52 16.24 -3.40
CA ALA A 7 -1.15 15.62 -4.67
C ALA A 7 -0.05 16.41 -5.42
N GLY A 8 0.48 17.49 -4.83
CA GLY A 8 1.51 18.32 -5.42
C GLY A 8 2.87 17.62 -5.54
N PHE A 9 3.72 18.15 -6.43
CA PHE A 9 5.11 17.68 -6.53
C PHE A 9 5.86 18.01 -5.24
N PRO A 10 6.58 17.05 -4.62
CA PRO A 10 7.18 17.21 -3.28
C PRO A 10 8.51 17.98 -3.33
N ALA A 11 8.50 19.21 -3.85
CA ALA A 11 9.68 20.03 -4.05
C ALA A 11 10.51 20.22 -2.77
N ASP A 12 9.86 20.56 -1.65
CA ASP A 12 10.53 20.80 -0.38
C ASP A 12 11.24 19.55 0.16
N ALA A 13 10.61 18.37 0.03
CA ALA A 13 11.21 17.12 0.45
C ALA A 13 12.43 16.75 -0.40
N ILE A 14 12.37 16.99 -1.72
CA ILE A 14 13.50 16.77 -2.63
C ILE A 14 14.65 17.71 -2.30
N HIS A 15 14.36 18.99 -2.13
CA HIS A 15 15.37 19.98 -1.72
C HIS A 15 16.03 19.60 -0.39
N TYR A 16 15.24 19.17 0.58
CA TYR A 16 15.76 18.69 1.86
C TYR A 16 16.75 17.54 1.66
N CYS A 17 16.35 16.49 0.93
CA CYS A 17 17.20 15.32 0.69
C CYS A 17 18.51 15.67 -0.04
N LEU A 18 18.45 16.50 -1.10
CA LEU A 18 19.64 16.95 -1.83
C LEU A 18 20.59 17.74 -0.94
N ARG A 19 20.05 18.67 -0.15
CA ARG A 19 20.84 19.47 0.79
C ARG A 19 21.50 18.62 1.88
N GLU A 20 20.76 17.66 2.49
CA GLU A 20 21.32 16.76 3.51
C GLU A 20 22.41 15.85 2.94
N ALA A 21 22.27 15.44 1.69
CA ALA A 21 23.30 14.67 0.98
C ALA A 21 24.48 15.51 0.48
N GLY A 22 24.36 16.84 0.46
CA GLY A 22 25.37 17.75 -0.06
C GLY A 22 25.63 17.61 -1.56
N ILE A 23 24.60 17.24 -2.33
CA ILE A 23 24.70 17.00 -3.78
C ILE A 23 23.64 17.79 -4.56
N ASP A 24 23.91 18.00 -5.84
CA ASP A 24 22.97 18.58 -6.79
C ASP A 24 22.17 17.50 -7.53
N LEU A 25 21.04 17.92 -8.12
CA LEU A 25 20.19 17.03 -8.94
C LEU A 25 20.97 16.36 -10.09
N SER A 26 21.95 17.04 -10.68
CA SER A 26 22.78 16.55 -11.78
C SER A 26 23.73 15.41 -11.38
N GLU A 27 24.04 15.29 -10.10
CA GLU A 27 24.94 14.26 -9.57
C GLU A 27 24.22 12.96 -9.29
N LEU A 28 22.87 12.95 -9.37
CA LEU A 28 22.09 11.73 -9.21
C LEU A 28 22.26 10.78 -10.40
N SER A 29 22.48 9.51 -10.13
CA SER A 29 22.50 8.46 -11.15
C SER A 29 21.13 8.24 -11.79
N ALA A 30 20.07 8.33 -10.99
CA ALA A 30 18.68 8.19 -11.43
C ALA A 30 17.70 8.82 -10.43
N VAL A 31 16.51 9.13 -10.93
CA VAL A 31 15.31 9.44 -10.14
C VAL A 31 14.34 8.30 -10.33
N VAL A 32 13.87 7.69 -9.26
CA VAL A 32 12.97 6.54 -9.31
C VAL A 32 11.59 6.92 -8.84
N PHE A 33 10.58 6.61 -9.64
CA PHE A 33 9.18 6.71 -9.26
C PHE A 33 8.64 5.33 -8.86
N TYR A 34 7.94 5.24 -7.75
CA TYR A 34 7.56 3.97 -7.09
C TYR A 34 6.40 3.20 -7.74
N ASP A 35 5.87 3.68 -8.87
CA ASP A 35 4.76 3.09 -9.61
C ASP A 35 5.05 2.99 -11.09
N LYS A 36 4.30 2.11 -11.79
CA LYS A 36 4.21 2.07 -13.26
C LYS A 36 2.85 2.60 -13.73
N PRO A 37 2.72 3.89 -14.03
CA PRO A 37 1.43 4.53 -14.34
C PRO A 37 0.66 3.89 -15.49
N LEU A 38 1.38 3.41 -16.52
CA LEU A 38 0.77 2.76 -17.68
C LEU A 38 0.09 1.43 -17.30
N LEU A 39 0.69 0.62 -16.44
CA LEU A 39 0.09 -0.61 -15.94
C LEU A 39 -1.12 -0.34 -15.02
N LYS A 40 -1.06 0.72 -14.20
CA LYS A 40 -2.24 1.16 -13.43
C LYS A 40 -3.38 1.59 -14.34
N PHE A 41 -3.07 2.28 -15.43
CA PHE A 41 -4.06 2.69 -16.43
C PHE A 41 -4.65 1.48 -17.18
N GLU A 42 -3.84 0.52 -17.58
CA GLU A 42 -4.27 -0.75 -18.17
C GLU A 42 -5.27 -1.47 -17.26
N ARG A 43 -4.92 -1.69 -15.99
CA ARG A 43 -5.85 -2.28 -15.01
C ARG A 43 -7.17 -1.52 -14.94
N LEU A 44 -7.14 -0.19 -14.92
CA LEU A 44 -8.34 0.63 -14.89
C LEU A 44 -9.23 0.35 -16.10
N LEU A 45 -8.66 0.37 -17.31
CA LEU A 45 -9.37 0.09 -18.55
C LEU A 45 -9.96 -1.32 -18.57
N GLU A 46 -9.15 -2.33 -18.26
CA GLU A 46 -9.61 -3.72 -18.22
C GLU A 46 -10.75 -3.92 -17.20
N THR A 47 -10.63 -3.28 -16.03
CA THR A 47 -11.67 -3.35 -15.00
C THR A 47 -12.99 -2.76 -15.51
N TYR A 48 -12.97 -1.59 -16.15
CA TYR A 48 -14.19 -1.01 -16.68
C TYR A 48 -14.77 -1.81 -17.84
N LEU A 49 -13.94 -2.35 -18.73
CA LEU A 49 -14.37 -3.23 -19.83
C LEU A 49 -15.03 -4.51 -19.30
N ALA A 50 -14.43 -5.15 -18.30
CA ALA A 50 -14.95 -6.37 -17.70
C ALA A 50 -16.30 -6.17 -16.99
N HIS A 51 -16.64 -4.95 -16.59
CA HIS A 51 -17.88 -4.63 -15.89
C HIS A 51 -18.91 -3.88 -16.75
N ALA A 52 -18.58 -3.56 -18.00
CA ALA A 52 -19.48 -2.81 -18.88
C ALA A 52 -20.88 -3.46 -19.00
N PRO A 53 -21.95 -2.66 -19.03
CA PRO A 53 -22.02 -1.20 -19.02
C PRO A 53 -22.00 -0.55 -17.64
N ARG A 54 -21.80 -1.34 -16.56
CA ARG A 54 -21.71 -0.82 -15.19
C ARG A 54 -20.48 0.08 -15.05
N GLY A 55 -20.59 1.16 -14.27
CA GLY A 55 -19.46 2.06 -14.02
C GLY A 55 -19.22 3.09 -15.13
N PHE A 56 -20.07 3.19 -16.17
CA PHE A 56 -19.87 4.14 -17.28
C PHE A 56 -19.74 5.59 -16.81
N ARG A 57 -20.53 6.01 -15.82
CA ARG A 57 -20.43 7.38 -15.26
C ARG A 57 -19.12 7.61 -14.53
N SER A 58 -18.66 6.66 -13.71
CA SER A 58 -17.37 6.78 -13.02
C SER A 58 -16.20 6.70 -14.00
N PHE A 59 -16.30 5.93 -15.07
CA PHE A 59 -15.34 5.94 -16.17
C PHE A 59 -15.22 7.32 -16.82
N LEU A 60 -16.32 7.95 -17.19
CA LEU A 60 -16.31 9.29 -17.78
C LEU A 60 -15.70 10.35 -16.84
N MET A 61 -15.88 10.22 -15.53
CA MET A 61 -15.26 11.13 -14.55
C MET A 61 -13.77 10.84 -14.36
N ALA A 62 -13.37 9.57 -14.37
CA ALA A 62 -11.98 9.18 -14.13
C ALA A 62 -11.06 9.42 -15.34
N MET A 63 -11.56 9.21 -16.57
CA MET A 63 -10.74 9.27 -17.78
C MET A 63 -10.02 10.61 -17.99
N PRO A 64 -10.66 11.78 -17.88
CA PRO A 64 -9.96 13.06 -18.07
C PRO A 64 -8.80 13.25 -17.10
N VAL A 65 -8.98 12.82 -15.83
CA VAL A 65 -7.95 12.91 -14.79
C VAL A 65 -6.77 11.99 -15.13
N TRP A 66 -7.05 10.74 -15.50
CA TRP A 66 -6.03 9.76 -15.86
C TRP A 66 -5.25 10.16 -17.12
N LEU A 67 -5.95 10.60 -18.16
CA LEU A 67 -5.33 11.07 -19.39
C LEU A 67 -4.43 12.30 -19.13
N LYS A 68 -4.93 13.28 -18.36
CA LYS A 68 -4.19 14.52 -18.11
C LYS A 68 -3.03 14.38 -17.13
N GLU A 69 -3.21 13.60 -16.06
CA GLU A 69 -2.25 13.58 -14.95
C GLU A 69 -1.34 12.35 -14.95
N LYS A 70 -1.86 11.18 -15.31
CA LYS A 70 -1.13 9.93 -15.15
C LYS A 70 -0.38 9.48 -16.41
N LEU A 71 -0.97 9.60 -17.60
CA LEU A 71 -0.26 9.27 -18.84
C LEU A 71 0.90 10.23 -19.13
N TYR A 72 0.75 11.50 -18.79
CA TYR A 72 1.81 12.50 -18.95
C TYR A 72 2.74 12.62 -17.75
N LEU A 73 2.64 11.76 -16.75
CA LEU A 73 3.41 11.84 -15.51
C LEU A 73 4.92 11.99 -15.76
N LYS A 74 5.48 11.22 -16.70
CA LYS A 74 6.90 11.33 -17.07
C LYS A 74 7.29 12.75 -17.53
N THR A 75 6.43 13.39 -18.29
CA THR A 75 6.66 14.76 -18.78
C THR A 75 6.50 15.77 -17.64
N VAL A 76 5.50 15.57 -16.79
CA VAL A 76 5.28 16.40 -15.59
C VAL A 76 6.49 16.32 -14.66
N LEU A 77 6.93 15.11 -14.31
CA LEU A 77 8.11 14.91 -13.46
C LEU A 77 9.37 15.60 -14.02
N ARG A 78 9.62 15.47 -15.32
CA ARG A 78 10.74 16.15 -15.97
C ARG A 78 10.67 17.67 -15.91
N ARG A 79 9.46 18.22 -16.09
CA ARG A 79 9.23 19.66 -15.97
C ARG A 79 9.48 20.15 -14.55
N GLU A 80 8.88 19.49 -13.57
CA GLU A 80 9.00 19.85 -12.15
C GLU A 80 10.44 19.72 -11.64
N LEU A 81 11.16 18.65 -12.02
CA LEU A 81 12.58 18.48 -11.66
C LEU A 81 13.47 19.59 -12.24
N ARG A 82 13.21 20.02 -13.50
CA ARG A 82 13.96 21.14 -14.07
C ARG A 82 13.64 22.45 -13.35
N ALA A 83 12.37 22.69 -13.07
CA ALA A 83 11.95 23.89 -12.34
C ALA A 83 12.57 23.92 -10.94
N LEU A 84 12.59 22.79 -10.24
CA LEU A 84 13.21 22.61 -8.92
C LEU A 84 14.70 23.02 -8.92
N ALA A 85 15.43 22.58 -9.93
CA ALA A 85 16.88 22.83 -10.04
C ALA A 85 17.24 24.12 -10.79
N GLY A 86 16.25 24.95 -11.16
CA GLY A 86 16.48 26.18 -11.95
C GLY A 86 17.11 25.96 -13.31
N LEU A 87 16.87 24.78 -13.92
CA LEU A 87 17.49 24.38 -15.18
C LEU A 87 16.68 24.87 -16.40
N ASP A 88 17.37 25.05 -17.52
CA ASP A 88 16.74 25.28 -18.83
C ASP A 88 15.74 24.15 -19.17
N PRO A 89 14.62 24.45 -19.86
CA PRO A 89 13.63 23.43 -20.26
C PRO A 89 14.19 22.24 -21.08
N LYS A 90 15.33 22.41 -21.72
CA LYS A 90 16.01 21.37 -22.51
C LYS A 90 17.20 20.75 -21.79
N ALA A 91 17.56 21.23 -20.60
CA ALA A 91 18.71 20.71 -19.87
C ALA A 91 18.56 19.18 -19.60
N PRO A 92 19.67 18.44 -19.66
CA PRO A 92 19.66 17.02 -19.35
C PRO A 92 19.24 16.80 -17.89
N LEU A 93 18.57 15.70 -17.62
CA LEU A 93 18.19 15.24 -16.29
C LEU A 93 18.74 13.83 -16.04
N PRO A 94 18.91 13.44 -14.78
CA PRO A 94 19.16 12.05 -14.42
C PRO A 94 18.13 11.09 -15.05
N LYS A 95 18.49 9.82 -15.18
CA LYS A 95 17.54 8.82 -15.69
C LYS A 95 16.29 8.76 -14.83
N LEU A 96 15.12 8.84 -15.44
CA LEU A 96 13.84 8.67 -14.75
C LEU A 96 13.39 7.23 -14.93
N LEU A 97 13.36 6.48 -13.82
CA LEU A 97 12.99 5.07 -13.75
C LEU A 97 11.62 4.92 -13.05
N PHE A 98 10.94 3.82 -13.33
CA PHE A 98 9.65 3.47 -12.73
C PHE A 98 9.72 2.02 -12.22
N SER A 99 9.58 1.83 -10.92
CA SER A 99 9.51 0.50 -10.31
C SER A 99 8.07 -0.01 -10.25
N GLN A 100 7.90 -1.30 -10.04
CA GLN A 100 6.59 -1.83 -9.67
C GLN A 100 6.27 -1.43 -8.23
N HIS A 101 5.00 -1.15 -7.94
CA HIS A 101 4.52 -0.70 -6.64
C HIS A 101 4.89 -1.68 -5.50
N HIS A 102 4.54 -2.96 -5.64
CA HIS A 102 4.88 -3.96 -4.63
C HIS A 102 6.39 -4.23 -4.52
N GLN A 103 7.15 -4.07 -5.61
CA GLN A 103 8.61 -4.09 -5.56
C GLN A 103 9.15 -2.91 -4.74
N ALA A 104 8.55 -1.72 -4.91
CA ALA A 104 8.91 -0.55 -4.12
C ALA A 104 8.65 -0.76 -2.62
N HIS A 105 7.48 -1.32 -2.27
CA HIS A 105 7.15 -1.69 -0.89
C HIS A 105 8.14 -2.71 -0.32
N ALA A 106 8.39 -3.81 -1.02
CA ALA A 106 9.30 -4.85 -0.58
C ALA A 106 10.72 -4.33 -0.38
N ALA A 107 11.22 -3.52 -1.33
CA ALA A 107 12.54 -2.91 -1.24
C ALA A 107 12.65 -1.93 -0.06
N SER A 108 11.61 -1.10 0.17
CA SER A 108 11.59 -0.14 1.27
C SER A 108 11.65 -0.81 2.65
N ALA A 109 11.07 -2.01 2.79
CA ALA A 109 11.13 -2.76 4.02
C ALA A 109 12.44 -3.54 4.17
N PHE A 110 12.82 -4.31 3.14
CA PHE A 110 13.96 -5.22 3.22
C PHE A 110 15.29 -4.48 3.33
N TYR A 111 15.55 -3.52 2.40
CA TYR A 111 16.85 -2.83 2.39
C TYR A 111 17.02 -1.82 3.53
N ALA A 112 15.94 -1.39 4.17
CA ALA A 112 16.02 -0.59 5.39
C ALA A 112 16.08 -1.43 6.68
N SER A 113 15.88 -2.75 6.57
CA SER A 113 15.98 -3.66 7.71
C SER A 113 17.45 -3.97 8.06
N PRO A 114 17.73 -4.45 9.28
CA PRO A 114 19.06 -4.92 9.65
C PRO A 114 19.37 -6.33 9.11
N TYR A 115 18.51 -6.90 8.25
CA TYR A 115 18.59 -8.31 7.87
C TYR A 115 19.32 -8.50 6.54
N GLN A 116 20.20 -9.50 6.50
CA GLN A 116 20.84 -9.96 5.25
C GLN A 116 19.96 -10.95 4.47
N GLU A 117 19.02 -11.61 5.19
CA GLU A 117 18.05 -12.51 4.61
C GLU A 117 16.72 -12.39 5.36
N ALA A 118 15.62 -12.29 4.64
CA ALA A 118 14.27 -12.28 5.18
C ALA A 118 13.22 -12.69 4.15
N ALA A 119 12.11 -13.24 4.62
CA ALA A 119 10.85 -13.18 3.88
C ALA A 119 10.35 -11.74 3.90
N VAL A 120 9.73 -11.29 2.81
CA VAL A 120 9.08 -9.97 2.76
C VAL A 120 7.64 -10.15 2.32
N ILE A 121 6.72 -9.64 3.11
CA ILE A 121 5.29 -9.66 2.78
C ILE A 121 4.82 -8.22 2.57
N CYS A 122 4.23 -7.97 1.40
CA CYS A 122 3.58 -6.71 1.10
C CYS A 122 2.06 -6.94 1.05
N LEU A 123 1.32 -6.21 1.88
CA LEU A 123 -0.15 -6.26 1.95
C LEU A 123 -0.69 -4.84 1.80
N ASP A 124 -1.36 -4.59 0.70
CA ASP A 124 -1.80 -3.23 0.35
C ASP A 124 -3.25 -3.18 -0.16
N GLY A 125 -3.73 -1.98 -0.46
CA GLY A 125 -4.99 -1.78 -1.15
C GLY A 125 -4.90 -2.32 -2.58
N VAL A 126 -4.12 -1.68 -3.41
CA VAL A 126 -3.78 -2.13 -4.77
C VAL A 126 -2.63 -1.34 -5.37
N GLY A 127 -1.63 -2.04 -5.90
CA GLY A 127 -0.57 -1.49 -6.75
C GLY A 127 -0.99 -1.34 -8.21
N GLU A 128 -0.20 -1.83 -9.13
CA GLU A 128 -0.64 -1.97 -10.53
C GLU A 128 -1.76 -3.02 -10.62
N TRP A 129 -1.43 -4.27 -10.34
CA TRP A 129 -2.36 -5.39 -10.22
C TRP A 129 -2.28 -6.06 -8.86
N ALA A 130 -1.07 -6.18 -8.31
CA ALA A 130 -0.82 -6.85 -7.05
C ALA A 130 -1.50 -6.12 -5.87
N THR A 131 -2.10 -6.90 -4.98
CA THR A 131 -2.74 -6.47 -3.74
C THR A 131 -2.04 -7.08 -2.52
N SER A 132 -1.44 -8.25 -2.71
CA SER A 132 -0.59 -8.93 -1.76
C SER A 132 0.57 -9.57 -2.51
N SER A 133 1.76 -9.59 -1.93
CA SER A 133 2.90 -10.27 -2.52
C SER A 133 3.87 -10.79 -1.48
N ILE A 134 4.55 -11.89 -1.80
CA ILE A 134 5.59 -12.52 -0.99
C ILE A 134 6.89 -12.49 -1.78
N TRP A 135 7.96 -12.06 -1.13
CA TRP A 135 9.29 -11.95 -1.70
C TRP A 135 10.32 -12.65 -0.80
N HIS A 136 11.42 -13.05 -1.38
CA HIS A 136 12.61 -13.48 -0.66
C HIS A 136 13.73 -12.47 -0.88
N GLY A 137 14.18 -11.84 0.19
CA GLY A 137 15.32 -10.93 0.20
C GLY A 137 16.57 -11.65 0.66
N GLN A 138 17.65 -11.55 -0.12
CA GLN A 138 18.99 -12.10 0.21
C GLN A 138 20.07 -11.14 -0.28
N GLY A 139 20.84 -10.54 0.63
CA GLY A 139 21.87 -9.56 0.30
C GLY A 139 21.28 -8.38 -0.47
N ASN A 140 21.68 -8.19 -1.72
CA ASN A 140 21.17 -7.15 -2.62
C ASN A 140 20.08 -7.65 -3.61
N GLN A 141 19.60 -8.88 -3.44
CA GLN A 141 18.58 -9.47 -4.32
C GLN A 141 17.23 -9.52 -3.61
N LEU A 142 16.18 -9.22 -4.36
CA LEU A 142 14.80 -9.29 -3.93
C LEU A 142 13.99 -10.05 -4.99
N ARG A 143 13.64 -11.31 -4.69
CA ARG A 143 12.98 -12.22 -5.61
C ARG A 143 11.49 -12.37 -5.29
N PRO A 144 10.56 -12.06 -6.22
CA PRO A 144 9.14 -12.31 -6.04
C PRO A 144 8.85 -13.82 -6.06
N LEU A 145 7.95 -14.28 -5.20
CA LEU A 145 7.56 -15.69 -5.06
C LEU A 145 6.09 -15.94 -5.34
N ALA A 146 5.22 -15.07 -4.83
CA ALA A 146 3.76 -15.21 -4.98
C ALA A 146 3.08 -13.84 -4.97
N GLU A 147 1.95 -13.75 -5.66
CA GLU A 147 1.12 -12.54 -5.72
C GLU A 147 -0.37 -12.87 -5.72
N LEU A 148 -1.17 -12.01 -5.09
CA LEU A 148 -2.60 -11.90 -5.29
C LEU A 148 -2.91 -10.61 -6.03
N HIS A 149 -3.90 -10.67 -6.90
CA HIS A 149 -4.24 -9.55 -7.78
C HIS A 149 -5.62 -8.97 -7.47
N PHE A 150 -5.78 -7.71 -7.83
CA PHE A 150 -7.06 -7.03 -7.87
C PHE A 150 -8.08 -7.86 -8.71
N PRO A 151 -9.35 -7.99 -8.27
CA PRO A 151 -9.99 -7.20 -7.21
C PRO A 151 -9.87 -7.79 -5.79
N HIS A 152 -9.17 -8.90 -5.59
CA HIS A 152 -9.03 -9.58 -4.32
C HIS A 152 -7.92 -8.92 -3.50
N SER A 153 -8.31 -8.18 -2.45
CA SER A 153 -7.39 -7.40 -1.62
C SER A 153 -7.83 -7.39 -0.16
N LEU A 154 -6.89 -7.71 0.74
CA LEU A 154 -7.13 -7.63 2.18
C LEU A 154 -7.27 -6.15 2.62
N GLY A 155 -6.45 -5.27 2.05
CA GLY A 155 -6.53 -3.83 2.31
C GLY A 155 -7.87 -3.25 1.88
N LEU A 156 -8.37 -3.58 0.67
CA LEU A 156 -9.68 -3.12 0.20
C LEU A 156 -10.83 -3.76 0.99
N LEU A 157 -10.71 -5.00 1.44
CA LEU A 157 -11.68 -5.61 2.35
C LEU A 157 -11.75 -4.83 3.66
N TYR A 158 -10.61 -4.55 4.29
CA TYR A 158 -10.55 -3.76 5.52
C TYR A 158 -11.11 -2.34 5.31
N SER A 159 -10.77 -1.71 4.19
CA SER A 159 -11.32 -0.40 3.80
C SER A 159 -12.84 -0.42 3.54
N ALA A 160 -13.39 -1.54 3.06
CA ALA A 160 -14.85 -1.69 2.92
C ALA A 160 -15.56 -1.65 4.28
N PHE A 161 -14.99 -2.28 5.30
CA PHE A 161 -15.48 -2.22 6.67
C PHE A 161 -15.22 -0.87 7.32
N THR A 162 -14.08 -0.23 7.01
CA THR A 162 -13.78 1.15 7.41
C THR A 162 -14.88 2.10 6.92
N TYR A 163 -15.25 1.99 5.65
CA TYR A 163 -16.36 2.73 5.04
C TYR A 163 -17.70 2.39 5.72
N TYR A 164 -17.98 1.11 5.97
CA TYR A 164 -19.23 0.68 6.59
C TYR A 164 -19.39 1.21 8.01
N CYS A 165 -18.31 1.31 8.78
CA CYS A 165 -18.28 1.89 10.13
C CYS A 165 -18.19 3.42 10.14
N GLY A 166 -18.43 4.11 9.00
CA GLY A 166 -18.53 5.57 8.93
C GLY A 166 -17.21 6.33 8.87
N PHE A 167 -16.09 5.62 8.70
CA PHE A 167 -14.77 6.25 8.60
C PHE A 167 -14.35 6.51 7.16
N LYS A 168 -13.52 7.53 6.97
CA LYS A 168 -12.98 7.88 5.66
C LYS A 168 -11.92 6.85 5.24
N VAL A 169 -12.10 6.21 4.10
CA VAL A 169 -11.13 5.27 3.49
C VAL A 169 -9.80 5.96 3.21
N ASN A 170 -8.70 5.21 3.28
CA ASN A 170 -7.31 5.63 3.15
C ASN A 170 -6.80 6.55 4.28
N SER A 171 -7.63 6.79 5.30
CA SER A 171 -7.21 7.61 6.44
C SER A 171 -7.95 7.27 7.73
N GLY A 172 -8.86 6.30 7.70
CA GLY A 172 -9.69 5.91 8.83
C GLY A 172 -9.52 4.45 9.25
N GLU A 173 -8.67 3.69 8.57
CA GLU A 173 -8.40 2.28 8.87
C GLU A 173 -7.87 2.09 10.30
N TYR A 174 -7.01 3.01 10.77
CA TYR A 174 -6.53 2.99 12.16
C TYR A 174 -7.64 3.25 13.18
N LYS A 175 -8.70 4.00 12.80
CA LYS A 175 -9.87 4.22 13.67
C LYS A 175 -10.71 2.96 13.79
N LEU A 176 -10.88 2.22 12.69
CA LEU A 176 -11.54 0.91 12.72
C LEU A 176 -10.77 -0.08 13.59
N MET A 177 -9.43 -0.13 13.47
CA MET A 177 -8.56 -0.91 14.33
C MET A 177 -8.70 -0.53 15.81
N GLY A 178 -8.76 0.78 16.10
CA GLY A 178 -8.98 1.30 17.45
C GLY A 178 -10.39 1.07 18.00
N LEU A 179 -11.39 0.85 17.12
CA LEU A 179 -12.77 0.54 17.50
C LEU A 179 -12.95 -0.93 17.88
N ALA A 180 -12.17 -1.84 17.26
CA ALA A 180 -12.29 -3.29 17.42
C ALA A 180 -12.24 -3.79 18.89
N PRO A 181 -11.40 -3.26 19.79
CA PRO A 181 -11.35 -3.71 21.19
C PRO A 181 -12.63 -3.50 22.00
N TYR A 182 -13.54 -2.65 21.52
CA TYR A 182 -14.82 -2.35 22.20
C TYR A 182 -15.97 -3.27 21.76
N GLY A 183 -15.73 -4.19 20.80
CA GLY A 183 -16.69 -5.15 20.29
C GLY A 183 -16.32 -6.58 20.56
N GLU A 184 -17.26 -7.47 20.25
CA GLU A 184 -17.07 -8.93 20.24
C GLU A 184 -17.09 -9.44 18.79
N PRO A 185 -16.25 -10.42 18.39
CA PRO A 185 -16.13 -10.86 17.01
C PRO A 185 -17.25 -11.80 16.56
N LYS A 186 -18.51 -11.35 16.66
CA LYS A 186 -19.73 -12.16 16.41
C LYS A 186 -19.98 -12.43 14.92
N TYR A 187 -19.36 -11.69 14.01
CA TYR A 187 -19.63 -11.74 12.57
C TYR A 187 -18.53 -12.43 11.77
N VAL A 188 -17.56 -13.06 12.42
CA VAL A 188 -16.45 -13.78 11.76
C VAL A 188 -16.98 -14.83 10.79
N ASP A 189 -17.94 -15.69 11.25
CA ASP A 189 -18.53 -16.74 10.41
C ASP A 189 -19.30 -16.17 9.22
N VAL A 190 -19.96 -15.02 9.38
CA VAL A 190 -20.67 -14.34 8.29
C VAL A 190 -19.67 -13.82 7.27
N ILE A 191 -18.56 -13.24 7.71
CA ILE A 191 -17.50 -12.74 6.83
C ILE A 191 -16.91 -13.87 6.00
N TYR A 192 -16.53 -14.99 6.62
CA TYR A 192 -15.99 -16.17 5.93
C TYR A 192 -16.99 -16.83 4.99
N ARG A 193 -18.23 -16.98 5.40
CA ARG A 193 -19.26 -17.63 4.60
C ARG A 193 -19.68 -16.81 3.38
N GLU A 194 -19.79 -15.46 3.53
CA GLU A 194 -20.41 -14.62 2.53
C GLU A 194 -19.40 -13.76 1.74
N LEU A 195 -18.36 -13.24 2.40
CA LEU A 195 -17.53 -12.17 1.83
C LEU A 195 -16.18 -12.66 1.30
N ILE A 196 -15.59 -13.71 1.92
CA ILE A 196 -14.24 -14.13 1.60
C ILE A 196 -14.06 -15.64 1.73
N THR A 197 -13.42 -16.25 0.76
CA THR A 197 -12.94 -17.63 0.84
C THR A 197 -11.43 -17.62 1.01
N VAL A 198 -10.90 -18.23 2.06
CA VAL A 198 -9.47 -18.27 2.38
C VAL A 198 -8.95 -19.70 2.28
N ARG A 199 -7.81 -19.90 1.59
CA ARG A 199 -7.14 -21.19 1.44
C ARG A 199 -6.10 -21.40 2.54
N GLU A 200 -5.51 -22.59 2.56
CA GLU A 200 -4.50 -22.99 3.56
C GLU A 200 -3.22 -22.14 3.47
N ASP A 201 -2.82 -21.76 2.26
CA ASP A 201 -1.67 -20.90 1.97
C ASP A 201 -1.93 -19.42 2.30
N GLY A 202 -3.11 -19.08 2.81
CA GLY A 202 -3.52 -17.70 3.10
C GLY A 202 -3.97 -16.93 1.87
N SER A 203 -3.91 -17.49 0.68
CA SER A 203 -4.52 -16.87 -0.50
C SER A 203 -6.04 -16.84 -0.37
N PHE A 204 -6.69 -15.84 -0.96
CA PHE A 204 -8.11 -15.65 -0.78
C PHE A 204 -8.80 -15.10 -2.02
N ALA A 205 -10.11 -15.29 -2.08
CA ALA A 205 -10.98 -14.68 -3.06
C ALA A 205 -12.15 -13.96 -2.38
N LEU A 206 -12.36 -12.69 -2.72
CA LEU A 206 -13.51 -11.93 -2.26
C LEU A 206 -14.73 -12.24 -3.13
N ASN A 207 -15.90 -12.32 -2.52
CA ASN A 207 -17.17 -12.44 -3.23
C ASN A 207 -17.62 -11.06 -3.74
N MET A 208 -17.24 -10.75 -4.96
CA MET A 208 -17.39 -9.41 -5.55
C MET A 208 -18.84 -8.94 -5.70
N ARG A 209 -19.83 -9.81 -5.47
CA ARG A 209 -21.25 -9.41 -5.49
C ARG A 209 -21.65 -8.43 -4.37
N TYR A 210 -20.82 -8.30 -3.33
CA TYR A 210 -21.04 -7.41 -2.18
C TYR A 210 -20.30 -6.08 -2.28
N PHE A 211 -19.33 -5.99 -3.16
CA PHE A 211 -18.42 -4.84 -3.29
C PHE A 211 -18.76 -4.00 -4.52
N ALA A 212 -18.54 -2.69 -4.40
CA ALA A 212 -18.81 -1.73 -5.48
C ALA A 212 -17.54 -0.99 -5.95
N TYR A 213 -16.44 -1.13 -5.24
CA TYR A 213 -15.21 -0.39 -5.52
C TYR A 213 -14.56 -0.65 -6.89
N PRO A 214 -14.77 -1.79 -7.59
CA PRO A 214 -14.11 -1.98 -8.89
C PRO A 214 -14.45 -0.91 -9.91
N VAL A 215 -15.72 -0.48 -9.95
CA VAL A 215 -16.22 0.49 -10.94
C VAL A 215 -17.18 1.54 -10.34
N GLY A 216 -17.36 1.54 -9.02
CA GLY A 216 -18.24 2.46 -8.31
C GLY A 216 -17.50 3.54 -7.55
N SER A 217 -18.25 4.53 -7.06
CA SER A 217 -17.76 5.57 -6.15
C SER A 217 -17.87 5.18 -4.67
N ARG A 218 -18.36 3.99 -4.36
CA ARG A 218 -18.55 3.46 -3.01
C ARG A 218 -17.76 2.15 -2.85
N MET A 219 -17.38 1.83 -1.62
CA MET A 219 -16.69 0.58 -1.32
C MET A 219 -17.60 -0.63 -1.39
N ILE A 220 -18.84 -0.49 -0.94
CA ILE A 220 -19.83 -1.56 -0.77
C ILE A 220 -21.16 -1.22 -1.44
N ASN A 221 -22.01 -2.22 -1.59
CA ASN A 221 -23.38 -2.06 -2.08
C ASN A 221 -24.42 -2.43 -1.02
N GLN A 222 -25.72 -2.36 -1.36
CA GLN A 222 -26.81 -2.66 -0.44
C GLN A 222 -26.81 -4.11 0.07
N ARG A 223 -26.32 -5.06 -0.72
CA ARG A 223 -26.22 -6.47 -0.29
C ARG A 223 -25.24 -6.65 0.88
N PHE A 224 -24.14 -5.90 0.87
CA PHE A 224 -23.20 -5.89 1.99
C PHE A 224 -23.88 -5.40 3.28
N ALA A 225 -24.58 -4.28 3.20
CA ALA A 225 -25.29 -3.73 4.36
C ALA A 225 -26.37 -4.68 4.88
N ALA A 226 -27.06 -5.38 3.98
CA ALA A 226 -28.11 -6.35 4.34
C ALA A 226 -27.57 -7.56 5.14
N LEU A 227 -26.28 -7.94 4.96
CA LEU A 227 -25.68 -9.03 5.75
C LEU A 227 -25.65 -8.74 7.25
N PHE A 228 -25.52 -7.47 7.62
CA PHE A 228 -25.39 -7.02 8.99
C PHE A 228 -26.66 -6.38 9.54
N GLY A 229 -27.70 -6.23 8.69
CA GLY A 229 -29.01 -5.72 9.11
C GLY A 229 -29.09 -4.22 9.38
N ALA A 230 -28.04 -3.43 9.01
CA ALA A 230 -28.00 -1.99 9.20
C ALA A 230 -27.33 -1.28 7.99
N PRO A 231 -27.65 0.02 7.75
CA PRO A 231 -26.97 0.80 6.73
C PRO A 231 -25.53 1.14 7.17
N PRO A 232 -24.65 1.61 6.26
CA PRO A 232 -23.38 2.19 6.65
C PRO A 232 -23.57 3.33 7.65
N LEU A 233 -22.71 3.40 8.67
CA LEU A 233 -22.73 4.46 9.66
C LEU A 233 -22.39 5.80 9.00
N THR A 234 -23.05 6.88 9.38
CA THR A 234 -22.68 8.23 8.95
C THR A 234 -21.48 8.73 9.74
N ALA A 235 -20.67 9.61 9.14
CA ALA A 235 -19.38 10.02 9.70
C ALA A 235 -19.45 10.64 11.12
N ASP A 236 -20.58 11.26 11.45
CA ASP A 236 -20.78 11.98 12.73
C ASP A 236 -21.65 11.19 13.73
N ALA A 237 -22.06 9.96 13.40
CA ALA A 237 -22.88 9.15 14.28
C ALA A 237 -22.02 8.33 15.25
N GLU A 238 -22.49 8.19 16.48
CA GLU A 238 -21.89 7.29 17.46
C GLU A 238 -22.11 5.83 17.05
N PRO A 239 -21.07 4.98 17.05
CA PRO A 239 -21.21 3.57 16.70
C PRO A 239 -21.99 2.81 17.79
N SER A 240 -23.07 2.16 17.40
CA SER A 240 -23.76 1.19 18.27
C SER A 240 -22.93 -0.09 18.42
N GLN A 241 -23.33 -0.98 19.35
CA GLN A 241 -22.65 -2.25 19.59
C GLN A 241 -22.50 -3.10 18.32
N LEU A 242 -23.43 -3.01 17.37
CA LEU A 242 -23.33 -3.67 16.06
C LEU A 242 -22.03 -3.31 15.32
N TYR A 243 -21.71 -2.02 15.23
CA TYR A 243 -20.51 -1.57 14.50
C TYR A 243 -19.23 -1.89 15.27
N LEU A 244 -19.27 -1.93 16.60
CA LEU A 244 -18.16 -2.38 17.45
C LEU A 244 -17.87 -3.87 17.21
N ASP A 245 -18.90 -4.71 17.20
CA ASP A 245 -18.79 -6.15 16.98
C ASP A 245 -18.33 -6.46 15.55
N ILE A 246 -18.75 -5.68 14.56
CA ILE A 246 -18.28 -5.77 13.18
C ILE A 246 -16.81 -5.39 13.07
N ALA A 247 -16.37 -4.30 13.74
CA ALA A 247 -14.97 -3.90 13.78
C ALA A 247 -14.09 -4.99 14.40
N ALA A 248 -14.51 -5.58 15.53
CA ALA A 248 -13.83 -6.70 16.16
C ALA A 248 -13.74 -7.92 15.22
N SER A 249 -14.82 -8.20 14.49
CA SER A 249 -14.89 -9.36 13.58
C SER A 249 -13.94 -9.23 12.40
N ILE A 250 -13.91 -8.08 11.71
CA ILE A 250 -12.98 -7.89 10.58
C ILE A 250 -11.54 -7.81 11.05
N GLN A 251 -11.28 -7.27 12.23
CA GLN A 251 -9.94 -7.26 12.82
C GLN A 251 -9.45 -8.69 13.04
N GLN A 252 -10.25 -9.56 13.64
CA GLN A 252 -9.91 -10.98 13.83
C GLN A 252 -9.65 -11.70 12.49
N VAL A 253 -10.53 -11.53 11.51
CA VAL A 253 -10.37 -12.13 10.17
C VAL A 253 -9.06 -11.66 9.52
N THR A 254 -8.74 -10.36 9.64
CA THR A 254 -7.49 -9.80 9.10
C THR A 254 -6.27 -10.44 9.73
N GLU A 255 -6.25 -10.58 11.05
CA GLU A 255 -5.16 -11.21 11.80
C GLU A 255 -4.95 -12.69 11.40
N GLU A 256 -6.04 -13.43 11.25
CA GLU A 256 -6.01 -14.84 10.84
C GLU A 256 -5.42 -15.01 9.43
N ILE A 257 -5.82 -14.14 8.49
CA ILE A 257 -5.30 -14.16 7.11
C ILE A 257 -3.81 -13.80 7.10
N VAL A 258 -3.41 -12.75 7.83
CA VAL A 258 -2.00 -12.34 7.92
C VAL A 258 -1.14 -13.48 8.49
N LEU A 259 -1.61 -14.19 9.53
CA LEU A 259 -0.92 -15.36 10.08
C LEU A 259 -0.78 -16.50 9.07
N LYS A 260 -1.82 -16.79 8.28
CA LYS A 260 -1.75 -17.83 7.24
C LYS A 260 -0.75 -17.46 6.16
N ILE A 261 -0.80 -16.24 5.64
CA ILE A 261 0.16 -15.73 4.64
C ILE A 261 1.60 -15.80 5.20
N ALA A 262 1.79 -15.44 6.46
CA ALA A 262 3.11 -15.48 7.10
C ALA A 262 3.66 -16.92 7.22
N ARG A 263 2.83 -17.90 7.58
CA ARG A 263 3.23 -19.30 7.60
C ARG A 263 3.62 -19.80 6.22
N TYR A 264 2.85 -19.44 5.20
CA TYR A 264 3.16 -19.79 3.82
C TYR A 264 4.45 -19.10 3.32
N ALA A 265 4.64 -17.83 3.65
CA ALA A 265 5.88 -17.12 3.31
C ALA A 265 7.13 -17.76 3.94
N GLN A 266 7.02 -18.21 5.18
CA GLN A 266 8.09 -18.95 5.85
C GLN A 266 8.38 -20.29 5.17
N GLN A 267 7.33 -21.05 4.76
CA GLN A 267 7.50 -22.29 4.01
C GLN A 267 8.17 -22.08 2.65
N LEU A 268 7.84 -21.00 1.94
CA LEU A 268 8.43 -20.67 0.64
C LEU A 268 9.90 -20.23 0.71
N THR A 269 10.25 -19.52 1.79
CA THR A 269 11.58 -18.88 1.90
C THR A 269 12.54 -19.65 2.78
N GLY A 270 12.04 -20.40 3.77
CA GLY A 270 12.85 -20.97 4.85
C GLY A 270 13.45 -19.93 5.80
N ALA A 271 13.17 -18.62 5.59
CA ALA A 271 13.75 -17.55 6.37
C ALA A 271 13.20 -17.53 7.80
N SER A 272 14.06 -17.18 8.77
CA SER A 272 13.68 -17.00 10.18
C SER A 272 13.21 -15.58 10.50
N LYS A 273 13.37 -14.63 9.59
CA LYS A 273 13.09 -13.21 9.74
C LYS A 273 12.06 -12.74 8.73
N LEU A 274 11.23 -11.78 9.12
CA LEU A 274 10.18 -11.24 8.28
C LEU A 274 10.25 -9.72 8.21
N CYS A 275 10.12 -9.18 7.00
CA CYS A 275 9.86 -7.77 6.74
C CYS A 275 8.40 -7.58 6.28
N LEU A 276 7.74 -6.52 6.76
CA LEU A 276 6.37 -6.15 6.37
C LEU A 276 6.33 -4.76 5.73
N ALA A 277 5.56 -4.64 4.64
CA ALA A 277 5.25 -3.37 3.97
C ALA A 277 3.84 -3.38 3.37
N GLY A 278 3.42 -2.24 2.81
CA GLY A 278 2.06 -1.99 2.35
C GLY A 278 1.16 -1.43 3.45
N GLY A 279 0.03 -0.86 3.07
CA GLY A 279 -0.89 -0.18 4.00
C GLY A 279 -1.40 -1.05 5.15
N VAL A 280 -1.60 -2.37 4.91
CA VAL A 280 -2.06 -3.31 5.95
C VAL A 280 -0.98 -3.56 7.00
N ALA A 281 0.32 -3.40 6.69
CA ALA A 281 1.40 -3.51 7.65
C ALA A 281 1.38 -2.42 8.75
N LEU A 282 0.53 -1.39 8.61
CA LEU A 282 0.25 -0.41 9.65
C LEU A 282 -0.73 -0.94 10.72
N ASN A 283 -1.33 -2.13 10.52
CA ASN A 283 -2.18 -2.75 11.53
C ASN A 283 -1.34 -3.35 12.66
N CYS A 284 -1.06 -2.53 13.68
CA CYS A 284 -0.18 -2.93 14.78
C CYS A 284 -0.75 -4.07 15.63
N VAL A 285 -2.07 -4.28 15.65
CA VAL A 285 -2.72 -5.39 16.37
C VAL A 285 -2.42 -6.71 15.66
N ALA A 286 -2.60 -6.76 14.33
CA ALA A 286 -2.21 -7.93 13.53
C ALA A 286 -0.70 -8.21 13.62
N ASN A 287 0.13 -7.18 13.59
CA ASN A 287 1.58 -7.31 13.73
C ASN A 287 1.98 -7.85 15.10
N GLY A 288 1.34 -7.40 16.18
CA GLY A 288 1.56 -7.90 17.53
C GLY A 288 1.18 -9.38 17.68
N ARG A 289 0.07 -9.79 17.06
CA ARG A 289 -0.32 -11.19 17.01
C ARG A 289 0.65 -12.03 16.19
N LEU A 290 1.07 -11.52 15.03
CA LEU A 290 2.06 -12.17 14.18
C LEU A 290 3.41 -12.38 14.91
N LEU A 291 3.85 -11.43 15.71
CA LEU A 291 5.07 -11.56 16.51
C LEU A 291 4.95 -12.66 17.57
N ARG A 292 3.78 -12.83 18.19
CA ARG A 292 3.57 -13.82 19.26
C ARG A 292 3.27 -15.25 18.74
N GLU A 293 2.52 -15.36 17.64
CA GLU A 293 1.95 -16.63 17.15
C GLU A 293 2.50 -17.04 15.77
N GLY A 294 3.25 -16.16 15.12
CA GLY A 294 3.81 -16.39 13.80
C GLY A 294 5.04 -17.29 13.80
N PRO A 295 5.48 -17.72 12.62
CA PRO A 295 6.59 -18.66 12.47
C PRO A 295 7.98 -17.98 12.46
N PHE A 296 8.05 -16.66 12.53
CA PHE A 296 9.28 -15.91 12.42
C PHE A 296 9.85 -15.54 13.80
N GLN A 297 11.17 -15.53 13.93
CA GLN A 297 11.87 -15.17 15.16
C GLN A 297 11.96 -13.66 15.36
N GLU A 298 12.10 -12.93 14.26
CA GLU A 298 12.24 -11.47 14.24
C GLU A 298 11.32 -10.87 13.19
N LEU A 299 10.82 -9.68 13.51
CA LEU A 299 9.91 -8.93 12.65
C LEU A 299 10.42 -7.50 12.46
N TRP A 300 10.54 -7.09 11.22
CA TRP A 300 10.81 -5.72 10.82
C TRP A 300 9.62 -5.13 10.09
N ILE A 301 9.08 -4.06 10.63
CA ILE A 301 7.99 -3.31 10.00
C ILE A 301 8.55 -1.98 9.55
N GLN A 302 8.42 -1.69 8.26
CA GLN A 302 8.78 -0.38 7.73
C GLN A 302 7.96 0.70 8.47
N PRO A 303 8.59 1.69 9.13
CA PRO A 303 7.86 2.72 9.89
C PRO A 303 6.84 3.50 9.03
N ALA A 304 7.18 3.73 7.76
CA ALA A 304 6.28 4.31 6.76
C ALA A 304 5.76 3.21 5.83
N ALA A 305 5.14 2.15 6.38
CA ALA A 305 4.81 0.92 5.65
C ALA A 305 3.90 1.11 4.43
N GLY A 306 3.07 2.17 4.39
CA GLY A 306 2.28 2.54 3.21
C GLY A 306 3.13 3.16 2.09
N ASP A 307 2.48 3.82 1.11
CA ASP A 307 3.11 4.41 -0.09
C ASP A 307 4.26 5.37 0.20
N ALA A 308 4.23 6.05 1.36
CA ALA A 308 5.30 6.96 1.78
C ALA A 308 6.66 6.25 1.92
N GLY A 309 6.69 4.97 2.25
CA GLY A 309 7.91 4.16 2.33
C GLY A 309 8.56 3.90 0.98
N GLY A 310 7.82 4.04 -0.13
CA GLY A 310 8.38 3.98 -1.48
C GLY A 310 9.51 5.00 -1.72
N ALA A 311 9.55 6.07 -0.93
CA ALA A 311 10.65 7.04 -0.95
C ALA A 311 12.02 6.42 -0.59
N LEU A 312 12.05 5.37 0.22
CA LEU A 312 13.27 4.66 0.63
C LEU A 312 13.78 3.67 -0.44
N LEU A 313 13.00 3.37 -1.47
CA LEU A 313 13.43 2.51 -2.59
C LEU A 313 14.74 2.99 -3.24
N ALA A 314 15.00 4.29 -3.20
CA ALA A 314 16.19 4.89 -3.79
C ALA A 314 17.51 4.39 -3.20
N GLN A 315 17.52 3.84 -2.01
CA GLN A 315 18.71 3.24 -1.39
C GLN A 315 19.13 1.90 -2.02
N ALA A 316 18.20 1.20 -2.67
CA ALA A 316 18.47 -0.08 -3.33
C ALA A 316 19.34 0.04 -4.60
N PHE A 317 19.45 1.25 -5.15
CA PHE A 317 20.29 1.54 -6.30
C PHE A 317 21.46 2.39 -5.82
N ASP A 318 22.68 1.86 -5.92
CA ASP A 318 23.92 2.55 -5.56
C ASP A 318 23.90 3.97 -6.16
N LYS A 319 23.84 5.02 -5.31
CA LYS A 319 23.72 6.45 -5.67
C LYS A 319 22.37 6.91 -6.28
N CYS A 320 21.24 6.24 -6.02
CA CYS A 320 19.92 6.75 -6.38
C CYS A 320 19.29 7.50 -5.20
N PHE A 321 19.06 8.79 -5.36
CA PHE A 321 18.47 9.62 -4.31
C PHE A 321 17.30 10.42 -4.84
N VAL A 322 16.20 10.04 -4.97
CA VAL A 322 14.92 10.76 -4.92
C VAL A 322 13.81 9.88 -5.43
N THR A 323 12.97 9.44 -4.56
CA THR A 323 11.67 8.92 -4.93
C THR A 323 10.67 10.07 -4.81
N VAL A 324 10.04 10.39 -5.91
CA VAL A 324 8.94 11.36 -5.92
C VAL A 324 7.69 10.62 -5.46
N VAL A 325 7.32 10.79 -4.20
CA VAL A 325 6.05 10.27 -3.67
C VAL A 325 4.97 11.32 -3.91
N ASN A 326 4.02 10.97 -4.75
CA ASN A 326 2.83 11.78 -4.95
C ASN A 326 1.61 10.95 -4.61
N ASN A 327 1.20 10.99 -3.34
CA ASN A 327 -0.15 10.71 -2.85
C ASN A 327 -0.15 10.69 -1.33
N GLY A 328 -0.60 11.79 -0.71
CA GLY A 328 -1.16 11.79 0.64
C GLY A 328 -0.42 11.08 1.78
N GLY A 329 0.85 10.69 1.59
CA GLY A 329 1.67 10.15 2.64
C GLY A 329 1.96 11.21 3.71
N MET A 330 1.93 10.84 4.97
CA MET A 330 2.30 11.73 6.06
C MET A 330 3.72 12.28 5.83
N PRO A 331 3.97 13.56 6.09
CA PRO A 331 5.33 14.08 6.05
C PRO A 331 6.18 13.32 7.07
N ILE A 332 7.34 12.84 6.65
CA ILE A 332 8.35 12.27 7.52
C ILE A 332 8.92 13.44 8.34
N GLU A 333 8.37 13.68 9.53
CA GLU A 333 9.01 14.52 10.53
C GLU A 333 10.10 13.68 11.18
N HIS A 334 11.38 14.08 10.98
CA HIS A 334 12.56 13.55 11.65
C HIS A 334 12.86 12.06 11.45
N GLN A 335 13.35 11.69 10.29
CA GLN A 335 14.27 10.57 10.22
C GLN A 335 15.70 11.14 10.15
N ALA A 336 16.48 10.87 11.19
CA ALA A 336 17.93 11.08 11.18
C ALA A 336 18.53 10.34 9.96
N PRO A 337 19.60 10.86 9.33
CA PRO A 337 20.26 10.17 8.25
C PRO A 337 20.67 8.77 8.76
N CYS A 338 20.13 7.72 8.16
CA CYS A 338 20.67 6.39 8.34
C CYS A 338 22.08 6.40 7.77
N ASN A 339 23.07 6.57 8.66
CA ASN A 339 24.45 6.22 8.35
C ASN A 339 24.50 4.69 8.21
N ILE A 340 24.28 4.20 6.98
CA ILE A 340 24.62 2.84 6.63
C ILE A 340 26.13 2.86 6.35
N PRO A 341 26.95 2.10 7.12
CA PRO A 341 28.37 2.00 6.84
C PRO A 341 28.57 1.46 5.44
N ALA A 342 29.41 2.12 4.66
CA ALA A 342 29.89 1.64 3.39
C ALA A 342 30.79 0.42 3.63
N HIS A 343 30.19 -0.76 3.79
CA HIS A 343 30.89 -2.04 3.76
C HIS A 343 30.01 -3.06 3.03
N ALA A 344 30.24 -3.15 1.72
CA ALA A 344 30.36 -4.37 0.94
C ALA A 344 30.57 -3.98 -0.53
N ALA A 345 31.85 -3.94 -0.91
CA ALA A 345 32.24 -4.09 -2.32
C ALA A 345 32.00 -5.55 -2.76
#